data_acb8895429298206a0223953bc983570
#
_entry.id   acb8895429298206a0223953bc983570
#
_cell.length_a   1.000
_cell.length_b   1.000
_cell.length_c   1.000
_cell.angle_alpha   90.00
_cell.angle_beta   90.00
_cell.angle_gamma   90.00
#
_symmetry.space_group_name_H-M   'P 1'
#
loop_
_entity.id
_entity.type
_entity.pdbx_description
1 polymer ?
#
loop_
_entity_poly.entity_id
_entity_poly.type
_entity_poly.pdbx_seq_one_letter_code
_entity_poly.pdbx_strand_id
1 'polypeptide(L)'
;MFASHHLPTPPAAAGPPKGAILLLALLVALGSLRPAAAANEADVPRRPAALLRAVMCEDIQNFAPVNPAVVFPITIGKIFCFNIFDPVVQKTFIYHDWYCRDKLSKRVKLDLQTPRWSTYSSIQLREEDKGPWHVIITDPDGNIFHILRFSITD
;
A
#
# COMPACT_ATOMS: atom_id res chain seq x y z
N MET A 1 9.32 77.48 18.31
CA MET A 1 8.15 78.35 18.18
C MET A 1 6.93 77.60 18.59
N PHE A 2 6.29 78.11 19.62
CA PHE A 2 5.11 77.62 20.32
C PHE A 2 3.87 77.49 19.43
N ALA A 3 2.99 76.57 19.70
CA ALA A 3 1.58 76.86 19.96
C ALA A 3 0.83 75.60 20.38
N SER A 4 0.43 75.58 21.63
CA SER A 4 -0.64 74.81 22.24
C SER A 4 -2.00 75.28 21.71
N HIS A 5 -3.01 74.43 21.87
CA HIS A 5 -4.39 74.70 22.23
C HIS A 5 -5.29 73.55 21.80
N HIS A 6 -6.01 72.94 22.50
CA HIS A 6 -7.01 73.11 23.56
C HIS A 6 -8.06 72.02 23.35
N LEU A 7 -8.28 71.24 24.36
CA LEU A 7 -9.47 70.35 24.51
C LEU A 7 -10.73 71.20 24.72
N PRO A 8 -11.88 70.69 24.40
CA PRO A 8 -13.02 70.88 25.29
C PRO A 8 -13.65 69.52 25.72
N THR A 9 -14.06 69.61 26.98
CA THR A 9 -14.69 68.67 27.86
C THR A 9 -16.18 68.38 27.48
N PRO A 10 -16.77 67.26 27.93
CA PRO A 10 -18.13 66.86 27.55
C PRO A 10 -19.24 67.47 28.37
N PRO A 11 -20.48 67.42 27.93
CA PRO A 11 -21.61 67.61 28.83
C PRO A 11 -22.27 66.31 29.26
N ALA A 12 -22.82 66.40 30.46
CA ALA A 12 -23.33 65.34 31.32
C ALA A 12 -24.67 64.70 30.89
N ALA A 13 -24.82 63.52 31.39
CA ALA A 13 -25.97 62.73 31.76
C ALA A 13 -27.40 63.24 31.55
N ALA A 14 -28.23 62.47 30.96
CA ALA A 14 -29.66 62.42 31.23
C ALA A 14 -30.10 60.94 31.42
N GLY A 15 -30.76 60.71 32.54
CA GLY A 15 -31.19 59.43 33.05
C GLY A 15 -32.38 58.80 32.30
N PRO A 16 -32.78 57.61 32.70
CA PRO A 16 -33.66 56.74 31.91
C PRO A 16 -35.14 56.95 32.17
N PRO A 17 -36.01 56.69 31.19
CA PRO A 17 -37.43 56.52 31.48
C PRO A 17 -37.70 55.05 31.79
N LYS A 18 -38.48 54.86 32.87
CA LYS A 18 -39.00 53.58 33.30
C LYS A 18 -40.12 53.08 32.36
N GLY A 19 -40.08 51.79 32.07
CA GLY A 19 -41.31 51.01 31.74
C GLY A 19 -41.45 50.67 30.28
N ALA A 20 -41.13 49.43 30.00
CA ALA A 20 -41.91 48.55 29.10
C ALA A 20 -41.29 47.17 29.07
N ILE A 21 -41.88 46.31 29.75
CA ILE A 21 -42.15 44.86 29.46
C ILE A 21 -41.18 44.16 28.56
N LEU A 22 -40.40 43.33 29.22
CA LEU A 22 -39.56 42.27 28.65
C LEU A 22 -40.44 41.25 27.88
N LEU A 23 -40.21 41.16 26.58
CA LEU A 23 -40.48 39.93 25.82
C LEU A 23 -39.14 39.31 25.51
N LEU A 24 -38.79 38.33 26.36
CA LEU A 24 -37.62 37.48 26.24
C LEU A 24 -37.85 36.52 25.05
N ALA A 25 -37.44 36.91 23.88
CA ALA A 25 -37.35 35.98 22.75
C ALA A 25 -36.11 35.10 22.96
N LEU A 26 -36.33 33.92 23.57
CA LEU A 26 -35.38 32.86 23.68
C LEU A 26 -35.17 32.27 22.25
N LEU A 27 -34.23 32.82 21.51
CA LEU A 27 -33.71 32.21 20.28
C LEU A 27 -32.92 30.98 20.68
N VAL A 28 -33.62 29.85 20.73
CA VAL A 28 -33.02 28.52 20.73
C VAL A 28 -32.31 28.36 19.39
N ALA A 29 -31.01 28.61 19.38
CA ALA A 29 -30.15 28.22 18.29
C ALA A 29 -30.14 26.67 18.26
N LEU A 30 -31.03 26.09 17.46
CA LEU A 30 -30.86 24.68 17.07
C LEU A 30 -29.54 24.60 16.24
N GLY A 31 -28.47 24.36 16.96
CA GLY A 31 -27.25 23.92 16.35
C GLY A 31 -27.54 22.63 15.59
N SER A 32 -27.63 22.73 14.28
CA SER A 32 -27.64 21.58 13.40
C SER A 32 -26.36 20.79 13.68
N LEU A 33 -26.44 19.76 14.52
CA LEU A 33 -25.48 18.68 14.55
C LEU A 33 -25.51 18.05 13.15
N ARG A 34 -24.62 18.54 12.26
CA ARG A 34 -24.29 17.80 11.05
C ARG A 34 -23.72 16.48 11.53
N PRO A 35 -24.32 15.33 11.17
CA PRO A 35 -23.63 14.07 11.37
C PRO A 35 -22.32 14.22 10.59
N ALA A 36 -21.19 14.08 11.28
CA ALA A 36 -19.92 13.86 10.63
C ALA A 36 -20.18 12.70 9.67
N ALA A 37 -20.18 12.99 8.38
CA ALA A 37 -20.17 11.95 7.37
C ALA A 37 -18.98 11.08 7.75
N ALA A 38 -19.25 9.86 8.23
CA ALA A 38 -18.24 8.84 8.36
C ALA A 38 -17.58 8.82 6.97
N ALA A 39 -16.30 9.21 6.93
CA ALA A 39 -15.52 9.05 5.75
C ALA A 39 -15.70 7.58 5.38
N ASN A 40 -16.40 7.30 4.29
CA ASN A 40 -16.37 6.00 3.68
C ASN A 40 -14.87 5.70 3.55
N GLU A 41 -14.35 4.79 4.37
CA GLU A 41 -13.11 4.11 4.06
C GLU A 41 -13.34 3.59 2.65
N ALA A 42 -12.73 4.28 1.68
CA ALA A 42 -12.82 3.91 0.30
C ALA A 42 -12.56 2.41 0.26
N ASP A 43 -13.49 1.67 -0.30
CA ASP A 43 -13.41 0.24 -0.51
C ASP A 43 -12.19 -0.01 -1.41
N VAL A 44 -11.01 -0.04 -0.77
CA VAL A 44 -9.77 -0.42 -1.45
C VAL A 44 -9.99 -1.88 -1.81
N PRO A 45 -10.03 -2.23 -3.11
CA PRO A 45 -10.28 -3.58 -3.54
C PRO A 45 -9.32 -4.51 -2.79
N ARG A 46 -9.87 -5.27 -1.85
CA ARG A 46 -9.08 -6.15 -1.01
C ARG A 46 -8.60 -7.27 -1.92
N ARG A 47 -7.30 -7.30 -2.21
CA ARG A 47 -6.70 -8.36 -3.02
C ARG A 47 -7.10 -9.72 -2.46
N PRO A 48 -7.43 -10.71 -3.32
CA PRO A 48 -7.86 -12.04 -2.87
C PRO A 48 -6.76 -12.82 -2.14
N ALA A 49 -5.52 -12.35 -2.19
CA ALA A 49 -4.38 -12.94 -1.49
C ALA A 49 -3.37 -11.86 -1.07
N ALA A 50 -2.66 -12.10 0.04
CA ALA A 50 -1.56 -11.28 0.49
C ALA A 50 -0.25 -12.06 0.42
N LEU A 51 0.78 -11.46 -0.17
CA LEU A 51 2.11 -12.05 -0.25
C LEU A 51 2.81 -11.90 1.11
N LEU A 52 3.08 -13.02 1.78
CA LEU A 52 3.79 -13.04 3.06
C LEU A 52 5.31 -13.12 2.85
N ARG A 53 5.76 -13.91 1.87
CA ARG A 53 7.19 -14.13 1.59
C ARG A 53 7.41 -14.40 0.11
N ALA A 54 8.51 -13.85 -0.42
CA ALA A 54 9.03 -14.18 -1.74
C ALA A 54 10.55 -14.25 -1.69
N VAL A 55 11.15 -15.30 -2.24
CA VAL A 55 12.61 -15.49 -2.27
C VAL A 55 13.04 -16.26 -3.51
N MET A 56 14.25 -15.98 -3.99
CA MET A 56 14.98 -16.87 -4.90
C MET A 56 15.76 -17.89 -4.08
N CYS A 57 15.84 -19.14 -4.52
CA CYS A 57 16.56 -20.20 -3.81
C CYS A 57 17.09 -21.27 -4.77
N GLU A 58 17.99 -22.11 -4.27
CA GLU A 58 18.62 -23.18 -5.04
C GLU A 58 17.72 -24.42 -5.15
N ASP A 59 16.91 -24.70 -4.12
CA ASP A 59 16.06 -25.89 -4.08
C ASP A 59 14.82 -25.66 -3.21
N ILE A 60 13.85 -26.59 -3.31
CA ILE A 60 12.65 -26.64 -2.46
C ILE A 60 12.61 -28.00 -1.78
N GLN A 61 12.64 -28.01 -0.45
CA GLN A 61 12.51 -29.22 0.36
C GLN A 61 11.42 -29.05 1.40
N ASN A 62 10.53 -30.04 1.52
CA ASN A 62 9.42 -30.01 2.47
C ASN A 62 8.59 -28.68 2.38
N PHE A 63 8.33 -28.22 1.17
CA PHE A 63 7.64 -26.95 0.89
C PHE A 63 8.34 -25.72 1.50
N ALA A 64 9.65 -25.77 1.68
CA ALA A 64 10.47 -24.67 2.17
C ALA A 64 11.66 -24.40 1.23
N PRO A 65 12.06 -23.11 1.07
CA PRO A 65 13.19 -22.76 0.23
C PRO A 65 14.51 -23.15 0.91
N VAL A 66 15.40 -23.76 0.14
CA VAL A 66 16.77 -24.13 0.54
C VAL A 66 17.74 -23.14 -0.08
N ASN A 67 18.73 -22.69 0.69
CA ASN A 67 19.75 -21.73 0.29
C ASN A 67 19.18 -20.51 -0.45
N PRO A 68 18.35 -19.67 0.21
CA PRO A 68 17.89 -18.41 -0.37
C PRO A 68 19.08 -17.48 -0.65
N ALA A 69 19.14 -16.96 -1.88
CA ALA A 69 20.23 -16.06 -2.29
C ALA A 69 19.76 -15.05 -3.35
N VAL A 70 20.63 -14.12 -3.69
CA VAL A 70 20.46 -13.16 -4.78
C VAL A 70 21.56 -13.27 -5.86
N VAL A 71 22.52 -14.15 -5.64
CA VAL A 71 23.55 -14.50 -6.61
C VAL A 71 23.66 -16.03 -6.66
N PHE A 72 23.63 -16.60 -7.85
CA PHE A 72 23.64 -18.05 -8.07
C PHE A 72 24.70 -18.41 -9.10
N PRO A 73 25.60 -19.36 -8.82
CA PRO A 73 26.51 -19.88 -9.83
C PRO A 73 25.75 -20.71 -10.86
N ILE A 74 26.16 -20.62 -12.12
CA ILE A 74 25.55 -21.35 -13.23
C ILE A 74 25.56 -22.87 -13.01
N THR A 75 26.55 -23.34 -12.27
CA THR A 75 26.76 -24.78 -11.97
C THR A 75 25.64 -25.42 -11.16
N ILE A 76 24.78 -24.62 -10.49
CA ILE A 76 23.58 -25.12 -9.80
C ILE A 76 22.61 -25.77 -10.81
N GLY A 77 22.62 -25.31 -12.07
CA GLY A 77 21.79 -25.84 -13.17
C GLY A 77 20.32 -25.46 -13.11
N LYS A 78 19.77 -25.12 -11.93
CA LYS A 78 18.36 -24.77 -11.75
C LYS A 78 18.17 -23.90 -10.54
N ILE A 79 17.28 -22.92 -10.61
CA ILE A 79 16.88 -22.06 -9.47
C ILE A 79 15.37 -21.91 -9.41
N PHE A 80 14.89 -21.53 -8.23
CA PHE A 80 13.47 -21.43 -7.92
C PHE A 80 13.11 -20.05 -7.41
N CYS A 81 11.91 -19.58 -7.80
CA CYS A 81 11.22 -18.47 -7.17
C CYS A 81 10.14 -19.06 -6.27
N PHE A 82 10.30 -18.94 -4.95
CA PHE A 82 9.40 -19.50 -3.95
C PHE A 82 8.60 -18.38 -3.28
N ASN A 83 7.28 -18.62 -3.08
CA ASN A 83 6.38 -17.68 -2.44
C ASN A 83 5.48 -18.36 -1.42
N ILE A 84 5.09 -17.56 -0.40
CA ILE A 84 4.04 -17.89 0.56
C ILE A 84 3.01 -16.76 0.50
N PHE A 85 1.75 -17.13 0.37
CA PHE A 85 0.61 -16.24 0.47
C PHE A 85 -0.20 -16.56 1.72
N ASP A 86 -0.48 -15.53 2.53
CA ASP A 86 -1.26 -15.63 3.76
C ASP A 86 -1.79 -14.23 4.15
N PRO A 87 -3.11 -14.02 4.20
CA PRO A 87 -4.17 -14.95 3.85
C PRO A 87 -4.38 -15.10 2.33
N VAL A 88 -4.95 -16.23 1.92
CA VAL A 88 -5.62 -16.43 0.64
C VAL A 88 -7.11 -16.54 0.95
N VAL A 89 -7.87 -15.46 0.71
CA VAL A 89 -9.28 -15.37 1.11
C VAL A 89 -10.22 -16.09 0.15
N GLN A 90 -9.80 -16.24 -1.10
CA GLN A 90 -10.50 -17.02 -2.12
C GLN A 90 -9.51 -17.63 -3.10
N LYS A 91 -9.90 -18.73 -3.76
CA LYS A 91 -9.09 -19.35 -4.82
C LYS A 91 -8.82 -18.33 -5.91
N THR A 92 -7.56 -18.21 -6.29
CA THR A 92 -7.08 -17.30 -7.33
C THR A 92 -5.81 -17.85 -7.97
N PHE A 93 -5.11 -17.04 -8.74
CA PHE A 93 -3.81 -17.39 -9.30
C PHE A 93 -2.90 -16.17 -9.33
N ILE A 94 -1.62 -16.40 -9.57
CA ILE A 94 -0.61 -15.37 -9.79
C ILE A 94 0.19 -15.71 -11.04
N TYR A 95 0.96 -14.72 -11.51
CA TYR A 95 1.99 -14.96 -12.52
C TYR A 95 3.38 -14.71 -11.93
N HIS A 96 4.33 -15.55 -12.35
CA HIS A 96 5.76 -15.28 -12.25
C HIS A 96 6.28 -14.96 -13.65
N ASP A 97 6.66 -13.72 -13.87
CA ASP A 97 7.29 -13.25 -15.09
C ASP A 97 8.79 -13.18 -14.88
N TRP A 98 9.52 -14.09 -15.52
CA TRP A 98 10.96 -14.18 -15.46
C TRP A 98 11.59 -13.36 -16.57
N TYR A 99 12.47 -12.43 -16.22
CA TYR A 99 13.16 -11.56 -17.15
C TYR A 99 14.67 -11.77 -17.06
N CYS A 100 15.31 -11.91 -18.23
CA CYS A 100 16.75 -11.87 -18.40
C CYS A 100 17.13 -10.58 -19.10
N ARG A 101 17.97 -9.74 -18.49
CA ARG A 101 18.38 -8.44 -19.07
C ARG A 101 17.19 -7.65 -19.62
N ASP A 102 16.14 -7.51 -18.80
CA ASP A 102 14.88 -6.80 -19.12
C ASP A 102 14.04 -7.41 -20.28
N LYS A 103 14.40 -8.59 -20.78
CA LYS A 103 13.61 -9.33 -21.76
C LYS A 103 12.85 -10.46 -21.08
N LEU A 104 11.53 -10.53 -21.29
CA LEU A 104 10.70 -11.62 -20.80
C LEU A 104 11.20 -12.96 -21.37
N SER A 105 11.63 -13.83 -20.48
CA SER A 105 12.10 -15.19 -20.80
C SER A 105 10.99 -16.23 -20.64
N LYS A 106 10.20 -16.13 -19.55
CA LYS A 106 9.16 -17.10 -19.22
C LYS A 106 8.07 -16.48 -18.37
N ARG A 107 6.80 -16.81 -18.65
CA ARG A 107 5.64 -16.54 -17.76
C ARG A 107 5.10 -17.84 -17.24
N VAL A 108 4.86 -17.94 -15.93
CA VAL A 108 4.29 -19.12 -15.27
C VAL A 108 3.06 -18.69 -14.49
N LYS A 109 1.91 -19.31 -14.78
CA LYS A 109 0.69 -19.18 -13.99
C LYS A 109 0.72 -20.18 -12.84
N LEU A 110 0.39 -19.73 -11.62
CA LEU A 110 0.43 -20.54 -10.40
C LEU A 110 -0.86 -20.32 -9.61
N ASP A 111 -1.61 -21.41 -9.41
CA ASP A 111 -2.86 -21.36 -8.66
C ASP A 111 -2.59 -21.25 -7.15
N LEU A 112 -3.44 -20.48 -6.45
CA LEU A 112 -3.44 -20.29 -5.01
C LEU A 112 -4.71 -20.87 -4.40
N GLN A 113 -4.56 -21.64 -3.30
CA GLN A 113 -5.66 -22.22 -2.54
C GLN A 113 -5.77 -21.57 -1.16
N THR A 114 -6.98 -21.54 -0.63
CA THR A 114 -7.29 -21.03 0.72
C THR A 114 -6.89 -22.02 1.81
N PRO A 115 -6.63 -21.56 3.05
CA PRO A 115 -6.52 -20.16 3.51
C PRO A 115 -5.10 -19.60 3.38
N ARG A 116 -4.11 -20.48 3.20
CA ARG A 116 -2.69 -20.19 3.06
C ARG A 116 -2.10 -21.10 2.00
N TRP A 117 -1.20 -20.55 1.18
CA TRP A 117 -0.63 -21.34 0.09
C TRP A 117 0.85 -21.04 -0.15
N SER A 118 1.63 -22.10 -0.37
CA SER A 118 3.02 -22.00 -0.82
C SER A 118 3.09 -22.47 -2.27
N THR A 119 3.80 -21.71 -3.09
CA THR A 119 3.97 -22.05 -4.50
C THR A 119 5.34 -21.64 -5.01
N TYR A 120 5.76 -22.22 -6.12
CA TYR A 120 7.03 -21.88 -6.74
C TYR A 120 7.02 -22.11 -8.25
N SER A 121 7.93 -21.45 -8.93
CA SER A 121 8.32 -21.77 -10.30
C SER A 121 9.84 -21.85 -10.41
N SER A 122 10.35 -22.39 -11.50
CA SER A 122 11.78 -22.56 -11.69
C SER A 122 12.20 -22.32 -13.13
N ILE A 123 13.49 -22.03 -13.32
CA ILE A 123 14.16 -22.03 -14.62
C ILE A 123 15.39 -22.94 -14.57
N GLN A 124 15.69 -23.58 -15.70
CA GLN A 124 16.96 -24.22 -15.96
C GLN A 124 17.97 -23.14 -16.37
N LEU A 125 19.18 -23.24 -15.87
CA LEU A 125 20.26 -22.30 -16.17
C LEU A 125 21.13 -22.84 -17.33
N ARG A 126 21.49 -21.95 -18.24
CA ARG A 126 22.37 -22.21 -19.37
C ARG A 126 23.48 -21.17 -19.40
N GLU A 127 24.55 -21.41 -20.12
CA GLU A 127 25.68 -20.48 -20.24
C GLU A 127 25.26 -19.06 -20.69
N GLU A 128 24.27 -18.97 -21.58
CA GLU A 128 23.71 -17.69 -22.04
C GLU A 128 22.90 -16.94 -21.00
N ASP A 129 22.52 -17.60 -19.89
CA ASP A 129 21.67 -17.04 -18.82
C ASP A 129 22.46 -16.23 -17.78
N LYS A 130 23.79 -16.16 -17.89
CA LYS A 130 24.64 -15.35 -17.00
C LYS A 130 24.28 -13.87 -17.09
N GLY A 131 24.28 -13.20 -15.95
CA GLY A 131 24.00 -11.77 -15.83
C GLY A 131 22.78 -11.46 -14.96
N PRO A 132 22.22 -10.24 -15.09
CA PRO A 132 21.12 -9.78 -14.26
C PRO A 132 19.78 -10.38 -14.70
N TRP A 133 19.02 -10.78 -13.70
CA TRP A 133 17.67 -11.30 -13.81
C TRP A 133 16.72 -10.64 -12.83
N HIS A 134 15.43 -10.68 -13.13
CA HIS A 134 14.39 -10.41 -12.15
C HIS A 134 13.14 -11.23 -12.40
N VAL A 135 12.36 -11.47 -11.33
CA VAL A 135 11.03 -12.07 -11.41
C VAL A 135 10.03 -11.04 -10.90
N ILE A 136 9.01 -10.76 -11.71
CA ILE A 136 7.86 -9.94 -11.30
C ILE A 136 6.73 -10.89 -10.92
N ILE A 137 6.19 -10.72 -9.72
CA ILE A 137 5.07 -11.50 -9.19
C ILE A 137 3.84 -10.61 -9.27
N THR A 138 2.83 -11.03 -10.05
CA THR A 138 1.60 -10.25 -10.27
C THR A 138 0.35 -11.05 -9.95
N ASP A 139 -0.73 -10.32 -9.62
CA ASP A 139 -2.08 -10.88 -9.57
C ASP A 139 -2.68 -11.04 -10.99
N PRO A 140 -3.92 -11.59 -11.11
CA PRO A 140 -4.61 -11.72 -12.40
C PRO A 140 -4.83 -10.41 -13.14
N ASP A 141 -4.96 -9.30 -12.40
CA ASP A 141 -5.24 -7.96 -12.93
C ASP A 141 -3.96 -7.21 -13.34
N GLY A 142 -2.78 -7.84 -13.13
CA GLY A 142 -1.47 -7.28 -13.44
C GLY A 142 -0.87 -6.39 -12.34
N ASN A 143 -1.52 -6.31 -11.15
CA ASN A 143 -0.95 -5.57 -10.04
C ASN A 143 0.24 -6.33 -9.45
N ILE A 144 1.34 -5.63 -9.24
CA ILE A 144 2.59 -6.21 -8.75
C ILE A 144 2.49 -6.47 -7.23
N PHE A 145 2.77 -7.71 -6.81
CA PHE A 145 3.03 -8.05 -5.42
C PHE A 145 4.48 -7.75 -5.03
N HIS A 146 5.43 -8.18 -5.86
CA HIS A 146 6.85 -8.04 -5.57
C HIS A 146 7.72 -8.20 -6.82
N ILE A 147 8.94 -7.67 -6.75
CA ILE A 147 9.99 -7.87 -7.78
C ILE A 147 11.23 -8.41 -7.08
N LEU A 148 11.62 -9.62 -7.43
CA LEU A 148 12.86 -10.25 -6.98
C LEU A 148 13.96 -10.01 -8.01
N ARG A 149 15.08 -9.41 -7.59
CA ARG A 149 16.26 -9.20 -8.44
C ARG A 149 17.37 -10.13 -7.99
N PHE A 150 18.06 -10.73 -8.95
CA PHE A 150 19.17 -11.64 -8.71
C PHE A 150 20.13 -11.65 -9.91
N SER A 151 21.25 -12.34 -9.79
CA SER A 151 22.19 -12.52 -10.89
C SER A 151 22.69 -13.96 -10.96
N ILE A 152 23.00 -14.38 -12.18
CA ILE A 152 23.66 -15.65 -12.47
C ILE A 152 25.12 -15.35 -12.81
N THR A 153 26.03 -16.07 -12.17
CA THR A 153 27.49 -15.91 -12.31
C THR A 153 28.16 -17.23 -12.73
N ASP A 154 29.47 -17.21 -12.85
CA ASP A 154 30.31 -18.39 -13.03
C ASP A 154 30.31 -19.29 -11.81
#